data_69832dd6402e287f8d0ec0a372e075ec
#
_entry.id   69832dd6402e287f8d0ec0a372e075ec
#
_cell.length_a   1.000
_cell.length_b   1.000
_cell.length_c   1.000
_cell.angle_alpha   90.00
_cell.angle_beta   90.00
_cell.angle_gamma   90.00
#
_symmetry.space_group_name_H-M   'P 1'
#
loop_
_entity.id
_entity.type
_entity.pdbx_description
1 polymer ?
#
loop_
_entity_poly.entity_id
_entity_poly.type
_entity_poly.pdbx_seq_one_letter_code
_entity_poly.pdbx_strand_id
1 'polypeptide(L)'
;MELLQLRYFLTAAEYQHMTKAAEHLQIAQPALSQAIHRLEAELGVPLFERKSRSVELNEAGRLLQKRLIPIVSALDRIPGELRADQYMTIHLKLLAASTLITNRIIAYRALRPDVNFQLYQAENHSDYDLCVSAVRSDLKNTDYEDYMVMLEEDLYLAVPTHSPYGDKDSINLADTRNAGYICLAGSRPIRQICNSYFSEADFVPNVIFESDTTESVRNLIAAGLGIGFWPQYSWGPLGGEWGPMSPHSPVKLLPIRDQVCRRQIILMCSPLGKDNPIVMDFCNFLIQNSKWL
;
A
#
# COMPACT_ATOMS: atom_id res chain seq x y z
N MET A 1 -20.30 11.33 24.72
CA MET A 1 -19.69 10.76 23.49
C MET A 1 -20.18 9.33 23.32
N GLU A 2 -21.00 9.08 22.32
CA GLU A 2 -21.62 7.78 22.05
C GLU A 2 -20.92 7.09 20.87
N LEU A 3 -20.83 5.77 20.89
CA LEU A 3 -20.20 4.98 19.81
C LEU A 3 -20.83 5.29 18.43
N LEU A 4 -22.14 5.51 18.39
CA LEU A 4 -22.84 5.83 17.16
C LEU A 4 -22.40 7.20 16.59
N GLN A 5 -22.17 8.20 17.44
CA GLN A 5 -21.64 9.50 17.00
C GLN A 5 -20.24 9.38 16.42
N LEU A 6 -19.40 8.52 17.02
CA LEU A 6 -18.04 8.25 16.52
C LEU A 6 -18.07 7.57 15.15
N ARG A 7 -18.96 6.60 14.94
CA ARG A 7 -19.16 5.98 13.62
C ARG A 7 -19.65 6.98 12.58
N TYR A 8 -20.61 7.83 12.94
CA TYR A 8 -21.11 8.88 12.06
C TYR A 8 -20.00 9.87 11.67
N PHE A 9 -19.16 10.24 12.63
CA PHE A 9 -18.00 11.09 12.36
C PHE A 9 -17.04 10.40 11.39
N LEU A 10 -16.67 9.12 11.58
CA LEU A 10 -15.76 8.40 10.70
C LEU A 10 -16.31 8.31 9.27
N THR A 11 -17.61 8.02 9.11
CA THR A 11 -18.24 7.99 7.78
C THR A 11 -18.27 9.39 7.15
N ALA A 12 -18.59 10.43 7.90
CA ALA A 12 -18.56 11.81 7.38
C ALA A 12 -17.13 12.23 6.97
N ALA A 13 -16.13 11.79 7.72
CA ALA A 13 -14.72 12.03 7.44
C ALA A 13 -14.22 11.32 6.17
N GLU A 14 -14.71 10.12 5.91
CA GLU A 14 -14.39 9.33 4.72
C GLU A 14 -14.96 9.95 3.44
N TYR A 15 -16.26 10.28 3.47
CA TYR A 15 -16.95 10.83 2.29
C TYR A 15 -16.65 12.30 2.04
N GLN A 16 -16.26 13.06 3.05
CA GLN A 16 -16.09 14.52 3.03
C GLN A 16 -17.28 15.27 2.39
N HIS A 17 -18.46 14.65 2.46
CA HIS A 17 -19.70 15.13 1.89
C HIS A 17 -20.89 14.63 2.71
N MET A 18 -21.52 15.51 3.48
CA MET A 18 -22.56 15.16 4.47
C MET A 18 -23.75 14.40 3.87
N THR A 19 -24.20 14.77 2.66
CA THR A 19 -25.34 14.09 2.01
C THR A 19 -24.97 12.66 1.62
N LYS A 20 -23.80 12.44 0.99
CA LYS A 20 -23.35 11.11 0.60
C LYS A 20 -23.08 10.22 1.80
N ALA A 21 -22.49 10.76 2.86
CA ALA A 21 -22.29 10.05 4.12
C ALA A 21 -23.61 9.63 4.77
N ALA A 22 -24.62 10.53 4.78
CA ALA A 22 -25.94 10.23 5.30
C ALA A 22 -26.68 9.17 4.47
N GLU A 23 -26.59 9.24 3.14
CA GLU A 23 -27.10 8.21 2.23
C GLU A 23 -26.48 6.84 2.51
N HIS A 24 -25.16 6.79 2.67
CA HIS A 24 -24.43 5.55 3.02
C HIS A 24 -24.90 4.98 4.36
N LEU A 25 -25.11 5.85 5.35
CA LEU A 25 -25.61 5.47 6.67
C LEU A 25 -27.12 5.19 6.71
N GLN A 26 -27.84 5.42 5.59
CA GLN A 26 -29.30 5.29 5.48
C GLN A 26 -30.06 6.14 6.50
N ILE A 27 -29.57 7.36 6.77
CA ILE A 27 -30.18 8.34 7.67
C ILE A 27 -30.42 9.67 6.97
N ALA A 28 -31.27 10.53 7.58
CA ALA A 28 -31.44 11.88 7.08
C ALA A 28 -30.18 12.74 7.32
N GLN A 29 -29.78 13.52 6.32
CA GLN A 29 -28.61 14.42 6.44
C GLN A 29 -28.64 15.36 7.64
N PRO A 30 -29.81 15.96 8.04
CA PRO A 30 -29.90 16.76 9.27
C PRO A 30 -29.57 15.97 10.54
N ALA A 31 -29.91 14.67 10.60
CA ALA A 31 -29.60 13.83 11.76
C ALA A 31 -28.08 13.58 11.86
N LEU A 32 -27.41 13.32 10.74
CA LEU A 32 -25.95 13.22 10.70
C LEU A 32 -25.29 14.51 11.15
N SER A 33 -25.70 15.66 10.58
CA SER A 33 -25.15 16.97 10.96
C SER A 33 -25.34 17.26 12.43
N GLN A 34 -26.51 16.96 13.00
CA GLN A 34 -26.78 17.16 14.42
C GLN A 34 -25.89 16.26 15.30
N ALA A 35 -25.68 15.01 14.91
CA ALA A 35 -24.80 14.10 15.64
C ALA A 35 -23.34 14.60 15.64
N ILE A 36 -22.85 15.09 14.50
CA ILE A 36 -21.51 15.70 14.40
C ILE A 36 -21.41 16.94 15.28
N HIS A 37 -22.38 17.87 15.21
CA HIS A 37 -22.37 19.05 16.06
C HIS A 37 -22.40 18.74 17.56
N ARG A 38 -23.13 17.69 17.97
CA ARG A 38 -23.13 17.25 19.38
C ARG A 38 -21.75 16.72 19.78
N LEU A 39 -21.08 15.95 18.89
CA LEU A 39 -19.73 15.45 19.13
C LEU A 39 -18.73 16.60 19.24
N GLU A 40 -18.77 17.59 18.33
CA GLU A 40 -17.93 18.80 18.38
C GLU A 40 -18.15 19.61 19.66
N ALA A 41 -19.42 19.78 20.07
CA ALA A 41 -19.77 20.50 21.30
C ALA A 41 -19.23 19.78 22.55
N GLU A 42 -19.29 18.45 22.58
CA GLU A 42 -18.77 17.65 23.69
C GLU A 42 -17.22 17.66 23.77
N LEU A 43 -16.55 17.64 22.60
CA LEU A 43 -15.11 17.73 22.51
C LEU A 43 -14.57 19.17 22.67
N GLY A 44 -15.45 20.17 22.56
CA GLY A 44 -15.08 21.58 22.66
C GLY A 44 -14.32 22.16 21.48
N VAL A 45 -14.22 21.40 20.37
CA VAL A 45 -13.50 21.81 19.16
C VAL A 45 -14.25 21.41 17.90
N PRO A 46 -14.25 22.23 16.84
CA PRO A 46 -14.77 21.83 15.54
C PRO A 46 -13.85 20.74 14.93
N LEU A 47 -14.43 19.81 14.18
CA LEU A 47 -13.72 18.72 13.51
C LEU A 47 -13.70 18.90 11.99
N PHE A 48 -14.65 19.70 11.46
CA PHE A 48 -14.77 19.97 10.03
C PHE A 48 -14.67 21.45 9.72
N GLU A 49 -14.11 21.75 8.55
CA GLU A 49 -14.18 23.07 7.91
C GLU A 49 -15.18 23.03 6.77
N ARG A 50 -16.04 24.09 6.69
CA ARG A 50 -17.03 24.22 5.62
C ARG A 50 -16.36 24.86 4.40
N LYS A 51 -16.41 24.18 3.26
CA LYS A 51 -16.19 24.76 1.94
C LYS A 51 -17.52 24.89 1.20
N SER A 52 -17.58 25.67 0.14
CA SER A 52 -18.81 26.06 -0.56
C SER A 52 -19.73 24.88 -0.94
N ARG A 53 -19.22 23.68 -1.15
CA ARG A 53 -19.99 22.47 -1.53
C ARG A 53 -19.53 21.18 -0.84
N SER A 54 -18.54 21.22 0.02
CA SER A 54 -17.95 20.05 0.72
C SER A 54 -17.64 20.41 2.16
N VAL A 55 -17.39 19.40 2.95
CA VAL A 55 -16.82 19.52 4.30
C VAL A 55 -15.49 18.80 4.28
N GLU A 56 -14.45 19.43 4.81
CA GLU A 56 -13.13 18.82 4.94
C GLU A 56 -12.77 18.71 6.42
N LEU A 57 -12.01 17.69 6.76
CA LEU A 57 -11.47 17.57 8.11
C LEU A 57 -10.44 18.68 8.37
N ASN A 58 -10.59 19.37 9.48
CA ASN A 58 -9.53 20.23 10.00
C ASN A 58 -8.45 19.38 10.73
N GLU A 59 -7.47 20.02 11.33
CA GLU A 59 -6.36 19.32 12.04
C GLU A 59 -6.88 18.46 13.20
N ALA A 60 -7.81 18.98 14.00
CA ALA A 60 -8.44 18.23 15.11
C ALA A 60 -9.24 17.04 14.60
N GLY A 61 -9.98 17.20 13.48
CA GLY A 61 -10.72 16.12 12.82
C GLY A 61 -9.80 15.03 12.31
N ARG A 62 -8.69 15.38 11.65
CA ARG A 62 -7.68 14.39 11.19
C ARG A 62 -7.05 13.63 12.37
N LEU A 63 -6.72 14.33 13.44
CA LEU A 63 -6.20 13.71 14.65
C LEU A 63 -7.22 12.74 15.27
N LEU A 64 -8.48 13.18 15.41
CA LEU A 64 -9.55 12.33 15.95
C LEU A 64 -9.77 11.11 15.06
N GLN A 65 -9.84 11.27 13.74
CA GLN A 65 -9.98 10.16 12.78
C GLN A 65 -8.85 9.14 12.96
N LYS A 66 -7.60 9.59 12.96
CA LYS A 66 -6.42 8.72 13.16
C LYS A 66 -6.50 7.91 14.46
N ARG A 67 -7.03 8.51 15.54
CA ARG A 67 -7.14 7.85 16.85
C ARG A 67 -8.35 6.94 16.97
N LEU A 68 -9.48 7.30 16.34
CA LEU A 68 -10.72 6.54 16.46
C LEU A 68 -10.78 5.28 15.60
N ILE A 69 -10.21 5.32 14.40
CA ILE A 69 -10.24 4.19 13.48
C ILE A 69 -9.83 2.88 14.17
N PRO A 70 -8.64 2.77 14.81
CA PRO A 70 -8.24 1.51 15.44
C PRO A 70 -9.15 1.10 16.60
N ILE A 71 -9.74 2.06 17.31
CA ILE A 71 -10.62 1.79 18.46
C ILE A 71 -11.96 1.21 17.99
N VAL A 72 -12.59 1.86 16.99
CA VAL A 72 -13.88 1.40 16.46
C VAL A 72 -13.72 0.06 15.77
N SER A 73 -12.66 -0.14 15.01
CA SER A 73 -12.34 -1.42 14.38
C SER A 73 -12.16 -2.54 15.40
N ALA A 74 -11.47 -2.27 16.52
CA ALA A 74 -11.34 -3.23 17.61
C ALA A 74 -12.70 -3.65 18.18
N LEU A 75 -13.60 -2.68 18.40
CA LEU A 75 -14.96 -2.97 18.88
C LEU A 75 -15.77 -3.81 17.87
N ASP A 76 -15.59 -3.57 16.57
CA ASP A 76 -16.28 -4.30 15.51
C ASP A 76 -15.83 -5.76 15.40
N ARG A 77 -14.59 -6.08 15.82
CA ARG A 77 -14.04 -7.44 15.82
C ARG A 77 -14.52 -8.30 17.00
N ILE A 78 -14.85 -7.69 18.14
CA ILE A 78 -15.25 -8.43 19.35
C ILE A 78 -16.35 -9.48 19.09
N PRO A 79 -17.45 -9.20 18.36
CA PRO A 79 -18.46 -10.22 18.08
C PRO A 79 -17.95 -11.39 17.26
N GLY A 80 -16.99 -11.17 16.37
CA GLY A 80 -16.31 -12.21 15.60
C GLY A 80 -15.41 -13.08 16.48
N GLU A 81 -14.60 -12.45 17.31
CA GLU A 81 -13.68 -13.12 18.24
C GLU A 81 -14.43 -13.97 19.29
N LEU A 82 -15.56 -13.47 19.79
CA LEU A 82 -16.40 -14.22 20.73
C LEU A 82 -17.12 -15.43 20.10
N ARG A 83 -17.25 -15.46 18.76
CA ARG A 83 -17.87 -16.55 18.01
C ARG A 83 -16.86 -17.50 17.38
N ALA A 84 -15.60 -17.09 17.32
CA ALA A 84 -14.53 -17.84 16.65
C ALA A 84 -14.07 -18.99 17.54
N ASP A 85 -14.75 -20.14 17.42
CA ASP A 85 -14.35 -21.35 18.13
C ASP A 85 -13.05 -21.99 17.61
N GLN A 86 -12.49 -21.60 16.45
CA GLN A 86 -11.35 -22.32 15.89
C GLN A 86 -10.39 -21.55 14.97
N TYR A 87 -10.70 -20.35 14.47
CA TYR A 87 -9.84 -19.68 13.49
C TYR A 87 -9.47 -18.25 13.92
N MET A 88 -8.18 -17.97 13.90
CA MET A 88 -7.68 -16.61 14.11
C MET A 88 -7.50 -15.93 12.74
N THR A 89 -8.03 -14.72 12.56
CA THR A 89 -7.94 -13.99 11.30
C THR A 89 -6.97 -12.83 11.42
N ILE A 90 -6.00 -12.76 10.50
CA ILE A 90 -5.10 -11.61 10.34
C ILE A 90 -5.65 -10.70 9.23
N HIS A 91 -5.90 -9.44 9.57
CA HIS A 91 -6.30 -8.40 8.63
C HIS A 91 -5.04 -7.75 8.04
N LEU A 92 -4.77 -8.03 6.78
CA LEU A 92 -3.52 -7.67 6.13
C LEU A 92 -3.74 -6.63 5.02
N LYS A 93 -3.17 -5.44 5.19
CA LYS A 93 -3.16 -4.39 4.18
C LYS A 93 -1.91 -4.50 3.32
N LEU A 94 -2.09 -4.68 2.00
CA LEU A 94 -1.02 -4.88 1.04
C LEU A 94 -0.87 -3.67 0.10
N LEU A 95 0.03 -2.75 0.42
CA LEU A 95 0.38 -1.62 -0.43
C LEU A 95 1.61 -1.90 -1.31
N ALA A 96 2.40 -2.91 -0.93
CA ALA A 96 3.59 -3.35 -1.68
C ALA A 96 3.73 -4.87 -1.63
N ALA A 97 4.52 -5.43 -2.55
CA ALA A 97 4.96 -6.82 -2.58
C ALA A 97 3.82 -7.87 -2.55
N SER A 98 2.63 -7.55 -3.08
CA SER A 98 1.45 -8.42 -3.00
C SER A 98 1.70 -9.85 -3.48
N THR A 99 2.40 -10.04 -4.60
CA THR A 99 2.74 -11.37 -5.13
C THR A 99 3.62 -12.17 -4.16
N LEU A 100 4.68 -11.55 -3.63
CA LEU A 100 5.56 -12.19 -2.65
C LEU A 100 4.81 -12.56 -1.37
N ILE A 101 4.04 -11.63 -0.82
CA ILE A 101 3.29 -11.82 0.42
C ILE A 101 2.21 -12.91 0.26
N THR A 102 1.48 -12.93 -0.87
CA THR A 102 0.48 -13.99 -1.13
C THR A 102 1.13 -15.37 -1.13
N ASN A 103 2.30 -15.54 -1.74
CA ASN A 103 3.02 -16.81 -1.68
C ASN A 103 3.48 -17.17 -0.27
N ARG A 104 3.88 -16.18 0.54
CA ARG A 104 4.24 -16.40 1.95
C ARG A 104 3.03 -16.78 2.80
N ILE A 105 1.85 -16.22 2.54
CA ILE A 105 0.60 -16.62 3.17
C ILE A 105 0.30 -18.10 2.88
N ILE A 106 0.46 -18.54 1.62
CA ILE A 106 0.25 -19.94 1.25
C ILE A 106 1.20 -20.85 2.05
N ALA A 107 2.48 -20.51 2.11
CA ALA A 107 3.47 -21.27 2.87
C ALA A 107 3.20 -21.24 4.38
N TYR A 108 2.82 -20.10 4.94
CA TYR A 108 2.47 -19.97 6.35
C TYR A 108 1.22 -20.78 6.73
N ARG A 109 0.20 -20.76 5.88
CA ARG A 109 -1.00 -21.58 6.10
C ARG A 109 -0.77 -23.09 6.05
N ALA A 110 0.25 -23.56 5.36
CA ALA A 110 0.68 -24.95 5.42
C ALA A 110 1.21 -25.33 6.81
N LEU A 111 1.81 -24.38 7.54
CA LEU A 111 2.31 -24.55 8.91
C LEU A 111 1.25 -24.25 9.97
N ARG A 112 0.37 -23.30 9.70
CA ARG A 112 -0.66 -22.79 10.62
C ARG A 112 -2.03 -22.78 9.92
N PRO A 113 -2.66 -23.96 9.74
CA PRO A 113 -3.97 -24.06 9.08
C PRO A 113 -5.11 -23.42 9.87
N ASP A 114 -4.89 -23.15 11.15
CA ASP A 114 -5.78 -22.45 12.08
C ASP A 114 -5.84 -20.93 11.87
N VAL A 115 -4.97 -20.36 11.01
CA VAL A 115 -4.91 -18.92 10.74
C VAL A 115 -5.56 -18.59 9.39
N ASN A 116 -6.52 -17.69 9.39
CA ASN A 116 -7.13 -17.09 8.21
C ASN A 116 -6.55 -15.71 7.92
N PHE A 117 -6.73 -15.25 6.68
CA PHE A 117 -6.27 -13.93 6.25
C PHE A 117 -7.39 -13.19 5.53
N GLN A 118 -7.55 -11.92 5.83
CA GLN A 118 -8.32 -10.98 5.03
C GLN A 118 -7.37 -9.95 4.42
N LEU A 119 -7.39 -9.82 3.08
CA LEU A 119 -6.44 -9.01 2.32
C LEU A 119 -7.09 -7.76 1.79
N TYR A 120 -6.48 -6.60 2.06
CA TYR A 120 -6.93 -5.29 1.61
C TYR A 120 -5.85 -4.61 0.79
N GLN A 121 -6.22 -4.03 -0.34
CA GLN A 121 -5.29 -3.29 -1.22
C GLN A 121 -5.64 -1.81 -1.35
N ALA A 122 -6.78 -1.40 -0.80
CA ALA A 122 -7.19 -0.01 -0.79
C ALA A 122 -6.34 0.81 0.20
N GLU A 123 -5.84 1.95 -0.24
CA GLU A 123 -4.96 2.82 0.57
C GLU A 123 -5.68 3.44 1.75
N ASN A 124 -6.95 3.79 1.58
CA ASN A 124 -7.80 4.33 2.61
C ASN A 124 -8.32 3.29 3.60
N HIS A 125 -8.05 1.98 3.38
CA HIS A 125 -8.42 0.95 4.34
C HIS A 125 -7.58 1.08 5.59
N SER A 126 -8.21 1.32 6.71
CA SER A 126 -7.57 1.66 7.98
C SER A 126 -7.71 0.57 9.05
N ASP A 127 -8.57 -0.41 8.81
CA ASP A 127 -8.77 -1.55 9.69
C ASP A 127 -7.85 -2.71 9.28
N TYR A 128 -6.66 -2.77 9.87
CA TYR A 128 -5.69 -3.85 9.64
C TYR A 128 -4.89 -4.16 10.90
N ASP A 129 -4.40 -5.39 11.01
CA ASP A 129 -3.43 -5.81 12.02
C ASP A 129 -2.00 -5.53 11.56
N LEU A 130 -1.73 -5.83 10.29
CA LEU A 130 -0.44 -5.67 9.65
C LEU A 130 -0.61 -4.96 8.29
N CYS A 131 0.20 -3.94 8.05
CA CYS A 131 0.34 -3.29 6.76
C CYS A 131 1.71 -3.59 6.16
N VAL A 132 1.74 -4.05 4.91
CA VAL A 132 2.97 -4.21 4.13
C VAL A 132 3.06 -3.04 3.15
N SER A 133 4.11 -2.25 3.28
CA SER A 133 4.38 -1.08 2.45
C SER A 133 5.83 -1.07 1.95
N ALA A 134 6.23 0.00 1.30
CA ALA A 134 7.61 0.18 0.86
C ALA A 134 8.08 1.61 1.11
N VAL A 135 9.36 1.75 1.41
CA VAL A 135 10.05 3.03 1.56
C VAL A 135 11.35 3.02 0.78
N ARG A 136 11.84 4.18 0.43
CA ARG A 136 13.15 4.33 -0.19
C ARG A 136 14.26 4.01 0.83
N SER A 137 15.28 3.22 0.44
CA SER A 137 16.28 2.70 1.38
C SER A 137 17.23 3.75 1.96
N ASP A 138 17.54 4.79 1.19
CA ASP A 138 18.53 5.82 1.52
C ASP A 138 17.95 7.03 2.25
N LEU A 139 16.61 7.13 2.36
CA LEU A 139 15.95 8.19 3.10
C LEU A 139 15.53 7.70 4.48
N LYS A 140 15.91 8.43 5.53
CA LYS A 140 15.26 8.25 6.84
C LYS A 140 13.80 8.67 6.69
N ASN A 141 12.91 7.68 6.66
CA ASN A 141 11.50 7.96 6.53
C ASN A 141 10.96 8.44 7.87
N THR A 142 10.63 9.73 7.93
CA THR A 142 10.03 10.36 9.11
C THR A 142 8.52 10.15 9.21
N ASP A 143 7.90 9.61 8.15
CA ASP A 143 6.44 9.41 8.09
C ASP A 143 5.97 8.17 8.87
N TYR A 144 6.90 7.23 9.18
CA TYR A 144 6.61 6.00 9.92
C TYR A 144 7.49 5.92 11.16
N GLU A 145 6.90 6.07 12.33
CA GLU A 145 7.64 6.08 13.61
C GLU A 145 8.13 4.69 14.05
N ASP A 146 7.49 3.60 13.55
CA ASP A 146 7.77 2.25 14.02
C ASP A 146 7.42 1.20 12.94
N TYR A 147 8.44 0.59 12.34
CA TYR A 147 8.29 -0.47 11.34
C TYR A 147 9.44 -1.48 11.42
N MET A 148 9.17 -2.68 10.95
CA MET A 148 10.18 -3.73 10.76
C MET A 148 10.55 -3.79 9.28
N VAL A 149 11.84 -3.89 8.98
CA VAL A 149 12.30 -4.14 7.61
C VAL A 149 12.19 -5.63 7.30
N MET A 150 11.36 -5.98 6.31
CA MET A 150 11.22 -7.35 5.84
C MET A 150 12.34 -7.72 4.87
N LEU A 151 12.57 -6.90 3.85
CA LEU A 151 13.64 -7.09 2.87
C LEU A 151 14.06 -5.76 2.25
N GLU A 152 15.27 -5.72 1.72
CA GLU A 152 15.75 -4.68 0.84
C GLU A 152 15.94 -5.25 -0.56
N GLU A 153 15.53 -4.53 -1.60
CA GLU A 153 15.63 -4.95 -2.99
C GLU A 153 16.04 -3.82 -3.92
N ASP A 154 16.81 -4.18 -4.95
CA ASP A 154 17.16 -3.26 -6.02
C ASP A 154 15.97 -3.05 -6.97
N LEU A 155 15.92 -1.86 -7.58
CA LEU A 155 14.98 -1.54 -8.65
C LEU A 155 15.74 -1.48 -9.97
N TYR A 156 15.38 -2.39 -10.88
CA TYR A 156 15.88 -2.42 -12.25
C TYR A 156 14.99 -1.59 -13.16
N LEU A 157 15.55 -1.17 -14.31
CA LEU A 157 14.73 -0.70 -15.41
C LEU A 157 14.38 -1.88 -16.33
N ALA A 158 13.11 -2.20 -16.44
CA ALA A 158 12.60 -3.21 -17.36
C ALA A 158 12.39 -2.59 -18.73
N VAL A 159 13.02 -3.15 -19.74
CA VAL A 159 12.94 -2.69 -21.12
C VAL A 159 12.57 -3.86 -22.04
N PRO A 160 11.77 -3.63 -23.09
CA PRO A 160 11.55 -4.66 -24.11
C PRO A 160 12.87 -5.04 -24.80
N THR A 161 13.11 -6.33 -25.03
CA THR A 161 14.35 -6.81 -25.66
C THR A 161 14.61 -6.23 -27.05
N HIS A 162 13.54 -5.91 -27.77
CA HIS A 162 13.60 -5.27 -29.10
C HIS A 162 13.56 -3.74 -29.07
N SER A 163 13.69 -3.13 -27.89
CA SER A 163 13.73 -1.66 -27.76
C SER A 163 15.15 -1.13 -28.04
N PRO A 164 15.35 0.18 -28.23
CA PRO A 164 16.66 0.81 -28.36
C PRO A 164 17.60 0.58 -27.15
N TYR A 165 17.06 0.08 -26.05
CA TYR A 165 17.77 -0.22 -24.82
C TYR A 165 18.11 -1.72 -24.68
N GLY A 166 17.55 -2.60 -25.53
CA GLY A 166 17.63 -4.05 -25.37
C GLY A 166 19.04 -4.63 -25.44
N ASP A 167 19.95 -4.02 -26.21
CA ASP A 167 21.34 -4.46 -26.34
C ASP A 167 22.26 -3.97 -25.20
N LYS A 168 21.75 -3.10 -24.31
CA LYS A 168 22.54 -2.55 -23.19
C LYS A 168 22.63 -3.53 -22.04
N ASP A 169 23.77 -3.55 -21.33
CA ASP A 169 23.95 -4.33 -20.08
C ASP A 169 23.59 -3.53 -18.83
N SER A 170 23.42 -2.23 -18.97
CA SER A 170 23.01 -1.30 -17.91
C SER A 170 22.65 0.05 -18.53
N ILE A 171 22.05 0.92 -17.74
CA ILE A 171 21.54 2.20 -18.24
C ILE A 171 21.72 3.30 -17.19
N ASN A 172 21.89 4.55 -17.66
CA ASN A 172 21.69 5.71 -16.80
C ASN A 172 20.21 6.11 -16.90
N LEU A 173 19.58 6.38 -15.78
CA LEU A 173 18.15 6.75 -15.77
C LEU A 173 17.92 8.05 -16.58
N ALA A 174 18.86 8.99 -16.52
CA ALA A 174 18.80 10.24 -17.30
C ALA A 174 18.75 10.03 -18.83
N ASP A 175 19.33 8.92 -19.35
CA ASP A 175 19.33 8.59 -20.78
C ASP A 175 17.94 8.18 -21.28
N THR A 176 16.99 7.93 -20.38
CA THR A 176 15.64 7.46 -20.69
C THR A 176 14.57 8.54 -20.64
N ARG A 177 14.96 9.82 -20.51
CA ARG A 177 14.04 10.97 -20.38
C ARG A 177 13.00 11.08 -21.49
N ASN A 178 13.32 10.60 -22.69
CA ASN A 178 12.42 10.63 -23.86
C ASN A 178 11.64 9.32 -24.05
N ALA A 179 11.80 8.34 -23.16
CA ALA A 179 11.08 7.08 -23.24
C ALA A 179 9.66 7.21 -22.73
N GLY A 180 8.75 6.36 -23.25
CA GLY A 180 7.44 6.18 -22.68
C GLY A 180 7.47 5.24 -21.47
N TYR A 181 7.00 5.71 -20.34
CA TYR A 181 6.98 4.93 -19.10
C TYR A 181 5.62 4.29 -18.84
N ILE A 182 5.67 3.08 -18.31
CA ILE A 182 4.51 2.33 -17.80
C ILE A 182 4.69 2.24 -16.28
N CYS A 183 3.73 2.77 -15.53
CA CYS A 183 3.85 2.95 -14.10
C CYS A 183 2.65 2.36 -13.34
N LEU A 184 2.85 2.06 -12.06
CA LEU A 184 1.73 1.89 -11.15
C LEU A 184 1.09 3.24 -10.81
N ALA A 185 -0.20 3.23 -10.42
CA ALA A 185 -0.98 4.40 -10.08
C ALA A 185 -0.30 5.28 -9.01
N GLY A 186 -0.58 6.59 -9.08
CA GLY A 186 0.18 7.64 -8.41
C GLY A 186 0.30 7.57 -6.90
N SER A 187 -0.67 6.95 -6.22
CA SER A 187 -0.68 6.80 -4.76
C SER A 187 0.15 5.61 -4.25
N ARG A 188 0.48 4.63 -5.09
CA ARG A 188 1.25 3.46 -4.69
C ARG A 188 2.67 3.82 -4.22
N PRO A 189 3.17 3.21 -3.11
CA PRO A 189 4.51 3.52 -2.57
C PRO A 189 5.62 3.42 -3.62
N ILE A 190 5.60 2.40 -4.48
CA ILE A 190 6.60 2.26 -5.55
C ILE A 190 6.58 3.45 -6.51
N ARG A 191 5.39 4.02 -6.84
CA ARG A 191 5.30 5.17 -7.72
C ARG A 191 5.96 6.40 -7.10
N GLN A 192 5.74 6.64 -5.81
CA GLN A 192 6.34 7.75 -5.09
C GLN A 192 7.87 7.61 -5.03
N ILE A 193 8.35 6.37 -4.76
CA ILE A 193 9.78 6.04 -4.76
C ILE A 193 10.39 6.28 -6.15
N CYS A 194 9.77 5.81 -7.23
CA CYS A 194 10.25 6.02 -8.59
C CYS A 194 10.25 7.51 -8.98
N ASN A 195 9.23 8.26 -8.58
CA ASN A 195 9.16 9.70 -8.83
C ASN A 195 10.33 10.46 -8.18
N SER A 196 10.80 10.03 -6.98
CA SER A 196 11.97 10.65 -6.36
C SER A 196 13.25 10.37 -7.15
N TYR A 197 13.41 9.19 -7.74
CA TYR A 197 14.54 8.85 -8.60
C TYR A 197 14.52 9.62 -9.92
N PHE A 198 13.34 9.83 -10.53
CA PHE A 198 13.22 10.68 -11.71
C PHE A 198 13.58 12.13 -11.41
N SER A 199 13.16 12.65 -10.25
CA SER A 199 13.51 14.01 -9.81
C SER A 199 15.01 14.18 -9.61
N GLU A 200 15.71 13.18 -9.05
CA GLU A 200 17.16 13.19 -8.89
C GLU A 200 17.91 13.08 -10.22
N ALA A 201 17.31 12.39 -11.22
CA ALA A 201 17.83 12.35 -12.58
C ALA A 201 17.46 13.59 -13.42
N ASP A 202 16.86 14.62 -12.80
CA ASP A 202 16.48 15.90 -13.38
C ASP A 202 15.56 15.78 -14.60
N PHE A 203 14.50 14.94 -14.49
CA PHE A 203 13.42 14.91 -15.47
C PHE A 203 12.10 14.40 -14.89
N VAL A 204 11.01 14.77 -15.59
CA VAL A 204 9.67 14.21 -15.34
C VAL A 204 9.40 13.12 -16.37
N PRO A 205 9.03 11.89 -15.95
CA PRO A 205 8.81 10.80 -16.90
C PRO A 205 7.59 11.06 -17.78
N ASN A 206 7.70 10.72 -19.07
CA ASN A 206 6.55 10.67 -19.97
C ASN A 206 5.75 9.39 -19.69
N VAL A 207 4.75 9.46 -18.80
CA VAL A 207 3.92 8.31 -18.45
C VAL A 207 2.86 8.11 -19.52
N ILE A 208 2.99 7.03 -20.28
CA ILE A 208 2.08 6.69 -21.39
C ILE A 208 1.00 5.68 -20.95
N PHE A 209 1.26 4.87 -19.93
CA PHE A 209 0.29 3.98 -19.28
C PHE A 209 0.43 4.02 -17.78
N GLU A 210 -0.71 4.00 -17.11
CA GLU A 210 -0.81 3.90 -15.66
C GLU A 210 -1.82 2.80 -15.28
N SER A 211 -1.49 1.96 -14.31
CA SER A 211 -2.35 0.87 -13.84
C SER A 211 -2.28 0.73 -12.32
N ASP A 212 -3.32 0.25 -11.71
CA ASP A 212 -3.39 -0.09 -10.29
C ASP A 212 -2.86 -1.49 -9.97
N THR A 213 -2.61 -2.33 -11.00
CA THR A 213 -2.12 -3.70 -10.84
C THR A 213 -0.71 -3.87 -11.41
N THR A 214 0.14 -4.61 -10.68
CA THR A 214 1.50 -4.97 -11.13
C THR A 214 1.48 -5.86 -12.36
N GLU A 215 0.48 -6.72 -12.49
CA GLU A 215 0.33 -7.63 -13.63
C GLU A 215 0.12 -6.87 -14.94
N SER A 216 -0.75 -5.86 -14.96
CA SER A 216 -0.97 -5.01 -16.13
C SER A 216 0.31 -4.27 -16.53
N VAL A 217 1.03 -3.69 -15.56
CA VAL A 217 2.32 -3.02 -15.83
C VAL A 217 3.31 -3.99 -16.47
N ARG A 218 3.47 -5.19 -15.91
CA ARG A 218 4.38 -6.22 -16.45
C ARG A 218 4.00 -6.62 -17.88
N ASN A 219 2.73 -6.89 -18.14
CA ASN A 219 2.23 -7.32 -19.44
C ASN A 219 2.40 -6.23 -20.51
N LEU A 220 2.17 -4.96 -20.16
CA LEU A 220 2.36 -3.84 -21.09
C LEU A 220 3.83 -3.63 -21.45
N ILE A 221 4.76 -3.79 -20.49
CA ILE A 221 6.22 -3.75 -20.77
C ILE A 221 6.59 -4.93 -21.67
N ALA A 222 6.12 -6.14 -21.34
CA ALA A 222 6.40 -7.35 -22.13
C ALA A 222 5.85 -7.26 -23.56
N ALA A 223 4.74 -6.55 -23.76
CA ALA A 223 4.18 -6.26 -25.08
C ALA A 223 4.96 -5.21 -25.89
N GLY A 224 6.04 -4.64 -25.32
CA GLY A 224 6.87 -3.66 -26.01
C GLY A 224 6.33 -2.24 -26.03
N LEU A 225 5.31 -1.93 -25.22
CA LEU A 225 4.61 -0.65 -25.26
C LEU A 225 5.33 0.47 -24.51
N GLY A 226 6.36 0.15 -23.71
CA GLY A 226 7.13 1.13 -22.95
C GLY A 226 8.12 0.47 -22.00
N ILE A 227 8.72 1.26 -21.13
CA ILE A 227 9.68 0.83 -20.11
C ILE A 227 9.14 1.13 -18.72
N GLY A 228 9.72 0.52 -17.67
CA GLY A 228 9.28 0.79 -16.30
C GLY A 228 10.23 0.23 -15.25
N PHE A 229 10.08 0.67 -14.01
CA PHE A 229 10.81 0.10 -12.90
C PHE A 229 10.32 -1.31 -12.56
N TRP A 230 11.25 -2.17 -12.20
CA TRP A 230 10.98 -3.56 -11.82
C TRP A 230 11.75 -3.93 -10.56
N PRO A 231 11.05 -4.23 -9.47
CA PRO A 231 11.68 -4.69 -8.24
C PRO A 231 12.27 -6.08 -8.36
N GLN A 232 13.41 -6.29 -7.70
CA GLN A 232 14.17 -7.53 -7.79
C GLN A 232 13.40 -8.77 -7.30
N TYR A 233 12.64 -8.67 -6.23
CA TYR A 233 12.02 -9.83 -5.58
C TYR A 233 10.49 -9.76 -5.52
N SER A 234 9.93 -8.61 -5.29
CA SER A 234 8.54 -8.48 -4.85
C SER A 234 7.49 -8.63 -5.96
N TRP A 235 7.90 -8.56 -7.23
CA TRP A 235 7.02 -8.78 -8.39
C TRP A 235 7.07 -10.21 -8.93
N GLY A 236 7.72 -11.13 -8.26
CA GLY A 236 7.87 -12.53 -8.62
C GLY A 236 9.32 -12.90 -8.90
N PRO A 237 9.61 -14.20 -9.12
CA PRO A 237 10.95 -14.66 -9.39
C PRO A 237 11.50 -14.06 -10.68
N LEU A 238 12.78 -13.70 -10.68
CA LEU A 238 13.47 -13.19 -11.86
C LEU A 238 13.79 -14.29 -12.87
N GLY A 239 14.01 -15.51 -12.39
CA GLY A 239 14.32 -16.69 -13.20
C GLY A 239 13.09 -17.55 -13.51
N GLY A 240 13.31 -18.69 -14.17
CA GLY A 240 12.26 -19.62 -14.62
C GLY A 240 11.76 -19.32 -16.02
N GLU A 241 10.86 -20.14 -16.53
CA GLU A 241 10.38 -20.07 -17.92
C GLU A 241 9.72 -18.71 -18.27
N TRP A 242 9.06 -18.10 -17.28
CA TRP A 242 8.30 -16.86 -17.44
C TRP A 242 8.90 -15.65 -16.71
N GLY A 243 10.09 -15.81 -16.13
CA GLY A 243 10.78 -14.73 -15.42
C GLY A 243 11.48 -13.76 -16.37
N PRO A 244 11.68 -12.49 -15.98
CA PRO A 244 12.33 -11.50 -16.84
C PRO A 244 13.82 -11.77 -17.12
N MET A 245 14.45 -12.69 -16.41
CA MET A 245 15.82 -13.18 -16.68
C MET A 245 15.83 -14.50 -17.49
N SER A 246 14.69 -14.98 -17.96
CA SER A 246 14.65 -16.12 -18.89
C SER A 246 15.30 -15.75 -20.22
N PRO A 247 16.03 -16.68 -20.87
CA PRO A 247 16.61 -16.46 -22.20
C PRO A 247 15.58 -16.09 -23.29
N HIS A 248 14.34 -16.47 -23.08
CA HIS A 248 13.21 -16.20 -24.00
C HIS A 248 12.30 -15.06 -23.52
N SER A 249 12.69 -14.33 -22.46
CA SER A 249 11.90 -13.22 -21.95
C SER A 249 11.79 -12.10 -22.99
N PRO A 250 10.59 -11.55 -23.24
CA PRO A 250 10.44 -10.34 -24.04
C PRO A 250 10.96 -9.08 -23.32
N VAL A 251 11.35 -9.20 -22.05
CA VAL A 251 11.80 -8.11 -21.19
C VAL A 251 13.22 -8.36 -20.72
N LYS A 252 14.07 -7.34 -20.78
CA LYS A 252 15.41 -7.32 -20.18
C LYS A 252 15.40 -6.36 -18.97
N LEU A 253 16.02 -6.79 -17.87
CA LEU A 253 16.21 -5.97 -16.68
C LEU A 253 17.60 -5.33 -16.72
N LEU A 254 17.65 -4.01 -16.73
CA LEU A 254 18.89 -3.25 -16.77
C LEU A 254 19.19 -2.64 -15.40
N PRO A 255 20.38 -2.90 -14.83
CA PRO A 255 20.87 -2.14 -13.68
C PRO A 255 20.98 -0.65 -14.02
N ILE A 256 20.57 0.21 -13.10
CA ILE A 256 20.71 1.68 -13.21
C ILE A 256 22.06 2.04 -12.60
N ARG A 257 22.86 2.86 -13.30
CA ARG A 257 24.25 3.16 -12.92
C ARG A 257 24.47 4.53 -12.32
N ASP A 258 23.71 5.52 -12.75
CA ASP A 258 23.89 6.92 -12.35
C ASP A 258 23.34 7.21 -10.94
N GLN A 259 22.59 6.28 -10.36
CA GLN A 259 22.09 6.36 -8.99
C GLN A 259 21.75 4.97 -8.42
N VAL A 260 21.73 4.87 -7.10
CA VAL A 260 21.35 3.63 -6.39
C VAL A 260 19.83 3.60 -6.23
N CYS A 261 19.15 2.89 -7.13
CA CYS A 261 17.70 2.71 -7.05
C CYS A 261 17.36 1.50 -6.18
N ARG A 262 16.97 1.73 -4.93
CA ARG A 262 16.71 0.69 -3.95
C ARG A 262 15.54 1.03 -3.05
N ARG A 263 14.81 0.00 -2.61
CA ARG A 263 13.72 0.18 -1.63
C ARG A 263 13.75 -0.90 -0.56
N GLN A 264 13.14 -0.58 0.57
CA GLN A 264 12.83 -1.53 1.63
C GLN A 264 11.34 -1.86 1.62
N ILE A 265 11.00 -3.13 1.73
CA ILE A 265 9.66 -3.59 2.07
C ILE A 265 9.56 -3.61 3.59
N ILE A 266 8.57 -2.91 4.11
CA ILE A 266 8.38 -2.69 5.53
C ILE A 266 7.08 -3.29 6.03
N LEU A 267 7.09 -3.72 7.27
CA LEU A 267 5.96 -4.27 8.02
C LEU A 267 5.58 -3.30 9.12
N MET A 268 4.35 -2.83 9.12
CA MET A 268 3.81 -1.90 10.12
C MET A 268 2.61 -2.55 10.81
N CYS A 269 2.77 -2.87 12.08
CA CYS A 269 1.67 -3.38 12.88
C CYS A 269 0.83 -2.25 13.45
N SER A 270 -0.50 -2.43 13.44
CA SER A 270 -1.39 -1.58 14.24
C SER A 270 -1.12 -1.80 15.74
N PRO A 271 -1.59 -0.93 16.63
CA PRO A 271 -1.48 -1.17 18.07
C PRO A 271 -2.02 -2.54 18.48
N LEU A 272 -3.18 -2.95 17.93
CA LEU A 272 -3.76 -4.26 18.19
C LEU A 272 -2.92 -5.40 17.57
N GLY A 273 -2.37 -5.18 16.39
CA GLY A 273 -1.51 -6.16 15.72
C GLY A 273 -0.21 -6.41 16.49
N LYS A 274 0.36 -5.39 17.14
CA LYS A 274 1.56 -5.54 17.99
C LYS A 274 1.32 -6.42 19.21
N ASP A 275 0.12 -6.33 19.80
CA ASP A 275 -0.26 -7.12 20.98
C ASP A 275 -0.76 -8.52 20.61
N ASN A 276 -0.96 -8.80 19.32
CA ASN A 276 -1.42 -10.10 18.84
C ASN A 276 -0.24 -11.05 18.52
N PRO A 277 -0.05 -12.14 19.32
CA PRO A 277 1.08 -13.05 19.13
C PRO A 277 1.15 -13.69 17.74
N ILE A 278 0.00 -13.92 17.09
CA ILE A 278 -0.06 -14.55 15.76
C ILE A 278 0.36 -13.57 14.67
N VAL A 279 0.00 -12.30 14.79
CA VAL A 279 0.48 -11.26 13.88
C VAL A 279 2.00 -11.15 13.97
N MET A 280 2.55 -11.16 15.19
CA MET A 280 4.00 -11.11 15.41
C MET A 280 4.71 -12.38 14.92
N ASP A 281 4.12 -13.56 15.11
CA ASP A 281 4.63 -14.82 14.56
C ASP A 281 4.67 -14.77 13.01
N PHE A 282 3.61 -14.27 12.40
CA PHE A 282 3.58 -14.08 10.94
C PHE A 282 4.61 -13.04 10.46
N CYS A 283 4.80 -11.93 11.17
CA CYS A 283 5.85 -10.95 10.87
C CYS A 283 7.24 -11.59 10.89
N ASN A 284 7.55 -12.38 11.93
CA ASN A 284 8.82 -13.10 12.03
C ASN A 284 8.98 -14.10 10.89
N PHE A 285 7.92 -14.83 10.54
CA PHE A 285 7.93 -15.75 9.40
C PHE A 285 8.23 -15.00 8.09
N LEU A 286 7.62 -13.83 7.85
CA LEU A 286 7.87 -13.01 6.67
C LEU A 286 9.33 -12.55 6.59
N ILE A 287 9.91 -12.09 7.69
CA ILE A 287 11.30 -11.63 7.76
C ILE A 287 12.29 -12.77 7.47
N GLN A 288 12.07 -13.93 8.09
CA GLN A 288 12.92 -15.11 7.89
C GLN A 288 12.84 -15.69 6.48
N ASN A 289 11.71 -15.52 5.80
CA ASN A 289 11.44 -16.03 4.47
C ASN A 289 11.26 -14.90 3.44
N SER A 290 12.02 -13.83 3.55
CA SER A 290 11.80 -12.60 2.77
C SER A 290 12.17 -12.70 1.28
N LYS A 291 13.05 -13.65 0.88
CA LYS A 291 13.48 -13.82 -0.52
C LYS A 291 12.85 -15.06 -1.14
N TRP A 292 12.71 -15.06 -2.46
CA TRP A 292 12.37 -16.26 -3.22
C TRP A 292 13.49 -17.30 -3.04
N LEU A 293 13.08 -18.54 -2.79
CA LEU A 293 13.99 -19.70 -2.76
C LEU A 293 14.33 -20.12 -4.18
#